data_8411ac32289e783d09b14327de428aca
#
_entry.id   8411ac32289e783d09b14327de428aca
#
_cell.length_a   1.000
_cell.length_b   1.000
_cell.length_c   1.000
_cell.angle_alpha   90.00
_cell.angle_beta   90.00
_cell.angle_gamma   90.00
#
_symmetry.space_group_name_H-M   'P 1'
#
loop_
_entity.id
_entity.type
_entity.pdbx_description
1 polymer ?
#
loop_
_entity_poly.entity_id
_entity_poly.type
_entity_poly.pdbx_seq_one_letter_code
_entity_poly.pdbx_strand_id
1 'polypeptide(L)'
;MAKFIFVTGGVTSSLGKGIIAASLAKLLQARGLRVTIQKFDPYINVDPGTLNPYEHGECFVTEDGAETDLDLGHYERFLSIYTSQANNVTTGRIYQTVINKERAGDFLGKTVQVVPHITDEIKRRMLLLGEDDKFDIILTEIGGTVGDIESLPFIEAVRQLQWELPEEDVMVVHLTLIPYLKAAKELKTKPTQHSVKMLSETGVHPDIIVCRTEEPLNNDIKRKIALFCNVKQEAVIEAMVASTIYEVPLLMLREKLDIICLKKLQIPQYGEPNLDKWKVFLDKLKYPRSKVTVGLIGKYIELQDAYKSILESFVHAGAMNEVKVQVVNVHSEFITKENVAEKLDGLDGLLVAPGFGHRGIEGKIVAVEYAREKGLPFFGICLGMQMAVIEFARNILGLKDAHSTEMDTTTQHAVINMMEEQKKIRMMGGTMRLGSYPCEIKKDSLAHTIYGETNITERHRHRYEFNDQYLDQFESNGMIASGRNPESGLVEIMEIPSHPFFIGVQYHPELKSTVEKPAPLFVAFIGAAKKYNELKGATVKKNNLIVEKN
;
A
#
# COMPACT_ATOMS: atom_id res chain seq x y z
N MET A 1 -2.94 -26.97 13.92
CA MET A 1 -3.91 -26.44 12.93
C MET A 1 -3.99 -24.94 13.13
N ALA A 2 -4.03 -24.14 12.07
CA ALA A 2 -4.14 -22.68 12.19
C ALA A 2 -5.49 -22.27 12.80
N LYS A 3 -5.50 -21.14 13.50
CA LYS A 3 -6.71 -20.49 14.05
C LYS A 3 -7.19 -19.39 13.11
N PHE A 4 -8.50 -19.15 13.03
CA PHE A 4 -9.11 -18.23 12.08
C PHE A 4 -9.85 -17.10 12.79
N ILE A 5 -9.53 -15.86 12.43
CA ILE A 5 -10.19 -14.66 12.95
C ILE A 5 -10.86 -13.94 11.78
N PHE A 6 -12.18 -13.86 11.78
CA PHE A 6 -12.94 -13.14 10.78
C PHE A 6 -13.25 -11.72 11.26
N VAL A 7 -12.87 -10.72 10.46
CA VAL A 7 -13.10 -9.31 10.76
C VAL A 7 -14.20 -8.80 9.85
N THR A 8 -15.34 -8.46 10.43
CA THR A 8 -16.50 -7.90 9.74
C THR A 8 -16.74 -6.45 10.17
N GLY A 9 -17.52 -5.71 9.42
CA GLY A 9 -17.88 -4.35 9.82
C GLY A 9 -19.29 -3.97 9.40
N GLY A 10 -19.86 -3.03 10.13
CA GLY A 10 -21.20 -2.54 9.86
C GLY A 10 -21.33 -1.04 10.09
N VAL A 11 -22.54 -0.51 9.93
CA VAL A 11 -22.92 0.90 10.02
C VAL A 11 -22.50 1.71 8.78
N THR A 12 -21.24 1.71 8.40
CA THR A 12 -20.73 2.46 7.23
C THR A 12 -19.42 1.86 6.73
N SER A 13 -19.05 2.15 5.48
CA SER A 13 -17.74 1.89 4.93
C SER A 13 -16.66 2.75 5.61
N SER A 14 -15.38 2.47 5.33
CA SER A 14 -14.22 3.25 5.81
C SER A 14 -14.10 3.39 7.34
N LEU A 15 -14.66 2.44 8.10
CA LEU A 15 -14.49 2.37 9.56
C LEU A 15 -13.08 2.00 10.00
N GLY A 16 -12.24 1.48 9.09
CA GLY A 16 -10.87 1.06 9.37
C GLY A 16 -10.74 -0.42 9.76
N LYS A 17 -11.56 -1.31 9.16
CA LYS A 17 -11.44 -2.77 9.34
C LYS A 17 -10.01 -3.26 9.10
N GLY A 18 -9.39 -2.86 7.98
CA GLY A 18 -8.03 -3.24 7.61
C GLY A 18 -7.01 -2.81 8.66
N ILE A 19 -7.13 -1.60 9.19
CA ILE A 19 -6.21 -1.09 10.23
C ILE A 19 -6.39 -1.83 11.56
N ILE A 20 -7.62 -2.17 11.94
CA ILE A 20 -7.88 -2.97 13.16
C ILE A 20 -7.37 -4.40 12.97
N ALA A 21 -7.61 -5.03 11.81
CA ALA A 21 -7.08 -6.35 11.47
C ALA A 21 -5.55 -6.36 11.51
N ALA A 22 -4.90 -5.39 10.84
CA ALA A 22 -3.45 -5.24 10.84
C ALA A 22 -2.88 -4.97 12.24
N SER A 23 -3.58 -4.17 13.05
CA SER A 23 -3.18 -3.89 14.44
C SER A 23 -3.25 -5.12 15.33
N LEU A 24 -4.35 -5.89 15.25
CA LEU A 24 -4.48 -7.15 15.98
C LEU A 24 -3.42 -8.15 15.53
N ALA A 25 -3.24 -8.32 14.22
CA ALA A 25 -2.22 -9.20 13.67
C ALA A 25 -0.81 -8.81 14.14
N LYS A 26 -0.49 -7.50 14.18
CA LYS A 26 0.79 -7.00 14.72
C LYS A 26 0.97 -7.33 16.20
N LEU A 27 -0.06 -7.20 17.01
CA LEU A 27 0.00 -7.56 18.43
C LEU A 27 0.24 -9.05 18.64
N LEU A 28 -0.45 -9.91 17.87
CA LEU A 28 -0.27 -11.37 17.93
C LEU A 28 1.12 -11.78 17.41
N GLN A 29 1.60 -11.15 16.32
CA GLN A 29 2.96 -11.35 15.81
C GLN A 29 4.02 -10.90 16.83
N ALA A 30 3.81 -9.78 17.51
CA ALA A 30 4.72 -9.28 18.54
C ALA A 30 4.83 -10.20 19.77
N ARG A 31 3.88 -11.11 19.95
CA ARG A 31 3.93 -12.20 20.95
C ARG A 31 4.64 -13.47 20.44
N GLY A 32 5.13 -13.47 19.20
CA GLY A 32 5.86 -14.60 18.62
C GLY A 32 5.01 -15.56 17.79
N LEU A 33 3.73 -15.25 17.52
CA LEU A 33 2.88 -16.04 16.64
C LEU A 33 3.16 -15.74 15.17
N ARG A 34 3.05 -16.75 14.31
CA ARG A 34 3.13 -16.60 12.86
C ARG A 34 1.75 -16.21 12.33
N VAL A 35 1.61 -14.98 11.88
CA VAL A 35 0.31 -14.39 11.54
C VAL A 35 0.32 -13.91 10.09
N THR A 36 -0.79 -14.11 9.37
CA THR A 36 -1.06 -13.49 8.07
C THR A 36 -2.47 -12.93 8.01
N ILE A 37 -2.74 -12.08 7.01
CA ILE A 37 -4.04 -11.46 6.80
C ILE A 37 -4.51 -11.74 5.37
N GLN A 38 -5.80 -12.05 5.21
CA GLN A 38 -6.49 -12.16 3.92
C GLN A 38 -7.51 -11.04 3.78
N LYS A 39 -7.75 -10.61 2.54
CA LYS A 39 -8.82 -9.69 2.17
C LYS A 39 -9.80 -10.38 1.23
N PHE A 40 -11.08 -10.31 1.55
CA PHE A 40 -12.17 -10.79 0.70
C PHE A 40 -13.03 -9.61 0.25
N ASP A 41 -12.93 -9.26 -1.04
CA ASP A 41 -13.58 -8.10 -1.63
C ASP A 41 -14.89 -8.48 -2.34
N PRO A 42 -16.01 -7.80 -2.02
CA PRO A 42 -17.32 -8.20 -2.53
C PRO A 42 -17.60 -7.74 -3.97
N TYR A 43 -16.71 -7.00 -4.61
CA TYR A 43 -16.91 -6.55 -5.98
C TYR A 43 -16.70 -7.69 -7.02
N ILE A 44 -17.35 -7.55 -8.20
CA ILE A 44 -17.37 -8.57 -9.26
C ILE A 44 -16.13 -8.52 -10.17
N ASN A 45 -15.29 -7.51 -10.07
CA ASN A 45 -14.02 -7.49 -10.80
C ASN A 45 -13.15 -8.68 -10.38
N VAL A 46 -12.49 -9.32 -11.35
CA VAL A 46 -11.59 -10.47 -11.08
C VAL A 46 -10.37 -10.02 -10.27
N ASP A 47 -9.86 -8.85 -10.58
CA ASP A 47 -8.80 -8.15 -9.87
C ASP A 47 -8.94 -6.62 -10.06
N PRO A 48 -8.24 -5.79 -9.27
CA PRO A 48 -8.30 -4.33 -9.39
C PRO A 48 -7.39 -3.74 -10.47
N GLY A 49 -6.66 -4.54 -11.25
CA GLY A 49 -5.64 -4.05 -12.19
C GLY A 49 -6.17 -3.11 -13.27
N THR A 50 -7.46 -3.20 -13.62
CA THR A 50 -8.13 -2.33 -14.59
C THR A 50 -9.00 -1.24 -13.97
N LEU A 51 -9.10 -1.21 -12.63
CA LEU A 51 -9.94 -0.24 -11.93
C LEU A 51 -9.34 1.18 -11.99
N ASN A 52 -10.22 2.16 -11.96
CA ASN A 52 -9.80 3.55 -11.93
C ASN A 52 -9.26 3.92 -10.53
N PRO A 53 -8.02 4.43 -10.42
CA PRO A 53 -7.46 4.84 -9.12
C PRO A 53 -8.30 5.89 -8.37
N TYR A 54 -9.10 6.69 -9.05
CA TYR A 54 -10.03 7.63 -8.41
C TYR A 54 -11.19 6.96 -7.66
N GLU A 55 -11.54 5.72 -8.00
CA GLU A 55 -12.64 4.99 -7.37
C GLU A 55 -12.16 4.00 -6.30
N HIS A 56 -10.99 3.36 -6.53
CA HIS A 56 -10.51 2.25 -5.72
C HIS A 56 -9.15 2.50 -5.05
N GLY A 57 -8.51 3.63 -5.32
CA GLY A 57 -7.15 3.90 -4.86
C GLY A 57 -6.09 3.19 -5.70
N GLU A 58 -4.90 3.02 -5.14
CA GLU A 58 -3.80 2.34 -5.84
C GLU A 58 -4.08 0.84 -5.99
N CYS A 59 -3.59 0.27 -7.10
CA CYS A 59 -3.48 -1.16 -7.25
C CYS A 59 -2.17 -1.63 -6.61
N PHE A 60 -2.27 -2.40 -5.53
CA PHE A 60 -1.11 -2.96 -4.84
C PHE A 60 -0.70 -4.28 -5.51
N VAL A 61 0.60 -4.48 -5.73
CA VAL A 61 1.12 -5.71 -6.37
C VAL A 61 1.88 -6.53 -5.34
N THR A 62 1.50 -7.81 -5.21
CA THR A 62 2.14 -8.77 -4.31
C THR A 62 3.47 -9.30 -4.87
N GLU A 63 4.21 -10.06 -4.05
CA GLU A 63 5.49 -10.65 -4.44
C GLU A 63 5.37 -11.60 -5.65
N ASP A 64 4.29 -12.37 -5.73
CA ASP A 64 3.97 -13.31 -6.82
C ASP A 64 3.22 -12.67 -8.00
N GLY A 65 3.09 -11.35 -8.03
CA GLY A 65 2.56 -10.58 -9.16
C GLY A 65 1.03 -10.47 -9.20
N ALA A 66 0.32 -10.76 -8.11
CA ALA A 66 -1.10 -10.49 -8.07
C ALA A 66 -1.37 -8.98 -7.93
N GLU A 67 -2.27 -8.46 -8.76
CA GLU A 67 -2.87 -7.13 -8.61
C GLU A 67 -3.97 -7.21 -7.57
N THR A 68 -3.88 -6.41 -6.50
CA THR A 68 -4.73 -6.52 -5.32
C THR A 68 -5.21 -5.16 -4.81
N ASP A 69 -6.15 -5.19 -3.88
CA ASP A 69 -6.61 -4.00 -3.16
C ASP A 69 -5.50 -3.37 -2.32
N LEU A 70 -5.58 -2.05 -2.11
CA LEU A 70 -4.60 -1.26 -1.35
C LEU A 70 -4.45 -1.69 0.12
N ASP A 71 -5.46 -2.38 0.68
CA ASP A 71 -5.42 -2.86 2.06
C ASP A 71 -4.30 -3.87 2.30
N LEU A 72 -3.92 -4.67 1.28
CA LEU A 72 -2.78 -5.57 1.40
C LEU A 72 -1.48 -4.81 1.70
N GLY A 73 -1.33 -3.62 1.14
CA GLY A 73 -0.23 -2.73 1.49
C GLY A 73 -0.22 -2.37 2.99
N HIS A 74 -1.39 -2.10 3.59
CA HIS A 74 -1.47 -1.89 5.03
C HIS A 74 -1.03 -3.11 5.83
N TYR A 75 -1.44 -4.33 5.41
CA TYR A 75 -1.06 -5.56 6.10
C TYR A 75 0.45 -5.78 6.06
N GLU A 76 1.07 -5.64 4.89
CA GLU A 76 2.51 -5.77 4.74
C GLU A 76 3.28 -4.70 5.54
N ARG A 77 2.83 -3.44 5.51
CA ARG A 77 3.47 -2.33 6.25
C ARG A 77 3.47 -2.57 7.76
N PHE A 78 2.41 -3.17 8.29
CA PHE A 78 2.30 -3.46 9.72
C PHE A 78 3.08 -4.71 10.14
N LEU A 79 3.01 -5.77 9.35
CA LEU A 79 3.58 -7.07 9.72
C LEU A 79 5.02 -7.28 9.23
N SER A 80 5.49 -6.47 8.29
CA SER A 80 6.77 -6.66 7.59
C SER A 80 6.91 -8.07 7.00
N ILE A 81 5.82 -8.57 6.42
CA ILE A 81 5.74 -9.83 5.67
C ILE A 81 5.40 -9.52 4.21
N TYR A 82 5.59 -10.51 3.35
CA TYR A 82 5.10 -10.46 1.97
C TYR A 82 3.82 -11.27 1.83
N THR A 83 2.85 -10.69 1.13
CA THR A 83 1.60 -11.35 0.76
C THR A 83 1.68 -11.95 -0.65
N SER A 84 0.74 -12.81 -0.97
CA SER A 84 0.60 -13.51 -2.24
C SER A 84 -0.82 -13.39 -2.78
N GLN A 85 -1.06 -13.94 -3.96
CA GLN A 85 -2.39 -14.06 -4.55
C GLN A 85 -3.42 -14.72 -3.61
N ALA A 86 -2.97 -15.60 -2.72
CA ALA A 86 -3.85 -16.28 -1.75
C ALA A 86 -4.39 -15.33 -0.67
N ASN A 87 -3.77 -14.17 -0.49
CA ASN A 87 -4.17 -13.18 0.52
C ASN A 87 -5.25 -12.20 0.03
N ASN A 88 -5.58 -12.18 -1.29
CA ASN A 88 -6.67 -11.36 -1.81
C ASN A 88 -7.62 -12.16 -2.70
N VAL A 89 -8.88 -12.13 -2.38
CA VAL A 89 -9.93 -12.88 -3.09
C VAL A 89 -11.11 -11.97 -3.38
N THR A 90 -11.49 -11.85 -4.66
CA THR A 90 -12.67 -11.08 -5.08
C THR A 90 -13.85 -12.00 -5.37
N THR A 91 -15.07 -11.46 -5.27
CA THR A 91 -16.28 -12.16 -5.73
C THR A 91 -16.13 -12.64 -7.18
N GLY A 92 -15.58 -11.77 -8.07
CA GLY A 92 -15.39 -12.12 -9.48
C GLY A 92 -14.52 -13.37 -9.65
N ARG A 93 -13.41 -13.46 -8.92
CA ARG A 93 -12.52 -14.63 -8.97
C ARG A 93 -13.20 -15.92 -8.44
N ILE A 94 -13.99 -15.81 -7.37
CA ILE A 94 -14.78 -16.95 -6.86
C ILE A 94 -15.77 -17.46 -7.92
N TYR A 95 -16.60 -16.55 -8.43
CA TYR A 95 -17.62 -16.91 -9.42
C TYR A 95 -16.99 -17.46 -10.71
N GLN A 96 -15.94 -16.84 -11.21
CA GLN A 96 -15.21 -17.31 -12.38
C GLN A 96 -14.67 -18.74 -12.17
N THR A 97 -14.11 -19.03 -10.98
CA THR A 97 -13.62 -20.36 -10.64
C THR A 97 -14.74 -21.40 -10.69
N VAL A 98 -15.89 -21.10 -10.08
CA VAL A 98 -17.03 -22.04 -10.03
C VAL A 98 -17.67 -22.20 -11.41
N ILE A 99 -17.81 -21.13 -12.20
CA ILE A 99 -18.32 -21.18 -13.58
C ILE A 99 -17.38 -22.02 -14.46
N ASN A 100 -16.06 -21.83 -14.34
CA ASN A 100 -15.09 -22.62 -15.11
C ASN A 100 -15.17 -24.12 -14.75
N LYS A 101 -15.34 -24.48 -13.48
CA LYS A 101 -15.56 -25.85 -13.03
C LYS A 101 -16.87 -26.43 -13.59
N GLU A 102 -17.94 -25.62 -13.61
CA GLU A 102 -19.22 -26.02 -14.21
C GLU A 102 -19.04 -26.34 -15.70
N ARG A 103 -18.39 -25.43 -16.45
CA ARG A 103 -18.13 -25.62 -17.89
C ARG A 103 -17.19 -26.79 -18.18
N ALA A 104 -16.27 -27.12 -17.26
CA ALA A 104 -15.42 -28.32 -17.35
C ALA A 104 -16.14 -29.63 -17.01
N GLY A 105 -17.38 -29.58 -16.47
CA GLY A 105 -18.15 -30.74 -16.10
C GLY A 105 -17.87 -31.33 -14.71
N ASP A 106 -17.13 -30.60 -13.86
CA ASP A 106 -16.70 -31.06 -12.52
C ASP A 106 -17.90 -31.37 -11.60
N PHE A 107 -19.05 -30.74 -11.85
CA PHE A 107 -20.27 -30.96 -11.06
C PHE A 107 -21.18 -32.10 -11.57
N LEU A 108 -20.74 -32.82 -12.59
CA LEU A 108 -21.42 -34.02 -13.10
C LEU A 108 -22.92 -33.81 -13.40
N GLY A 109 -23.28 -32.66 -13.96
CA GLY A 109 -24.67 -32.32 -14.34
C GLY A 109 -25.56 -31.85 -13.17
N LYS A 110 -25.03 -31.67 -11.96
CA LYS A 110 -25.78 -31.12 -10.84
C LYS A 110 -26.09 -29.64 -11.05
N THR A 111 -27.21 -29.17 -10.50
CA THR A 111 -27.52 -27.75 -10.43
C THR A 111 -26.51 -27.03 -9.53
N VAL A 112 -25.79 -26.06 -10.07
CA VAL A 112 -24.83 -25.24 -9.33
C VAL A 112 -25.53 -24.03 -8.73
N GLN A 113 -25.36 -23.80 -7.41
CA GLN A 113 -26.06 -22.77 -6.63
C GLN A 113 -25.05 -21.98 -5.79
N VAL A 114 -25.46 -20.83 -5.27
CA VAL A 114 -24.62 -20.03 -4.36
C VAL A 114 -24.27 -20.87 -3.12
N VAL A 115 -25.26 -21.49 -2.50
CA VAL A 115 -25.07 -22.49 -1.44
C VAL A 115 -25.37 -23.86 -2.02
N PRO A 116 -24.44 -24.84 -2.01
CA PRO A 116 -23.12 -24.78 -1.36
C PRO A 116 -21.95 -24.36 -2.26
N HIS A 117 -22.09 -24.30 -3.59
CA HIS A 117 -20.93 -24.34 -4.50
C HIS A 117 -20.06 -23.07 -4.43
N ILE A 118 -20.68 -21.87 -4.35
CA ILE A 118 -19.95 -20.60 -4.17
C ILE A 118 -19.40 -20.52 -2.74
N THR A 119 -20.21 -20.87 -1.73
CA THR A 119 -19.77 -20.84 -0.33
C THR A 119 -18.66 -21.85 -0.05
N ASP A 120 -18.66 -23.02 -0.68
CA ASP A 120 -17.56 -24.00 -0.55
C ASP A 120 -16.25 -23.48 -1.16
N GLU A 121 -16.30 -22.82 -2.32
CA GLU A 121 -15.10 -22.19 -2.90
C GLU A 121 -14.60 -21.03 -2.02
N ILE A 122 -15.49 -20.23 -1.42
CA ILE A 122 -15.13 -19.18 -0.47
C ILE A 122 -14.44 -19.79 0.76
N LYS A 123 -15.04 -20.82 1.40
CA LYS A 123 -14.46 -21.52 2.55
C LYS A 123 -13.09 -22.12 2.22
N ARG A 124 -12.98 -22.77 1.06
CA ARG A 124 -11.71 -23.33 0.59
C ARG A 124 -10.62 -22.25 0.51
N ARG A 125 -10.95 -21.05 0.00
CA ARG A 125 -10.00 -19.93 -0.07
C ARG A 125 -9.67 -19.37 1.32
N MET A 126 -10.64 -19.27 2.22
CA MET A 126 -10.43 -18.83 3.59
C MET A 126 -9.47 -19.74 4.37
N LEU A 127 -9.56 -21.04 4.13
CA LEU A 127 -8.76 -22.05 4.83
C LEU A 127 -7.38 -22.28 4.19
N LEU A 128 -7.20 -21.90 2.92
CA LEU A 128 -6.04 -22.25 2.09
C LEU A 128 -4.68 -21.93 2.76
N LEU A 129 -4.53 -20.75 3.38
CA LEU A 129 -3.30 -20.35 4.04
C LEU A 129 -3.02 -21.11 5.35
N GLY A 130 -3.99 -21.87 5.84
CA GLY A 130 -3.85 -22.72 7.02
C GLY A 130 -3.40 -24.15 6.74
N GLU A 131 -3.33 -24.57 5.46
CA GLU A 131 -3.04 -25.95 5.08
C GLU A 131 -1.55 -26.32 5.24
N ASP A 132 -0.64 -25.36 5.01
CA ASP A 132 0.83 -25.59 4.95
C ASP A 132 1.55 -25.48 6.31
N ASP A 133 0.83 -25.31 7.42
CA ASP A 133 1.40 -25.09 8.79
C ASP A 133 2.41 -23.93 8.86
N LYS A 134 2.31 -22.96 7.95
CA LYS A 134 3.16 -21.76 7.93
C LYS A 134 2.72 -20.71 8.93
N PHE A 135 1.43 -20.67 9.24
CA PHE A 135 0.82 -19.67 10.10
C PHE A 135 0.08 -20.32 11.26
N ASP A 136 0.17 -19.69 12.41
CA ASP A 136 -0.56 -20.09 13.62
C ASP A 136 -1.96 -19.45 13.62
N ILE A 137 -2.06 -18.21 13.07
CA ILE A 137 -3.30 -17.45 13.00
C ILE A 137 -3.46 -16.80 11.62
N ILE A 138 -4.65 -16.93 11.07
CA ILE A 138 -5.07 -16.29 9.82
C ILE A 138 -6.21 -15.32 10.14
N LEU A 139 -5.99 -14.03 9.89
CA LEU A 139 -7.05 -13.04 9.94
C LEU A 139 -7.67 -12.88 8.56
N THR A 140 -8.99 -12.90 8.47
CA THR A 140 -9.71 -12.69 7.22
C THR A 140 -10.60 -11.46 7.34
N GLU A 141 -10.23 -10.39 6.65
CA GLU A 141 -11.08 -9.20 6.55
C GLU A 141 -12.15 -9.41 5.48
N ILE A 142 -13.40 -9.29 5.88
CA ILE A 142 -14.56 -9.31 4.96
C ILE A 142 -14.84 -7.88 4.51
N GLY A 143 -14.68 -7.63 3.21
CA GLY A 143 -15.00 -6.35 2.58
C GLY A 143 -16.49 -6.04 2.59
N GLY A 144 -16.83 -4.78 2.32
CA GLY A 144 -18.21 -4.30 2.38
C GLY A 144 -18.72 -4.06 3.80
N THR A 145 -20.02 -3.82 3.90
CA THR A 145 -20.74 -3.57 5.15
C THR A 145 -21.73 -4.70 5.39
N VAL A 146 -21.84 -5.16 6.62
CA VAL A 146 -22.86 -6.17 6.98
C VAL A 146 -24.25 -5.63 6.66
N GLY A 147 -24.99 -6.38 5.84
CA GLY A 147 -26.28 -5.99 5.29
C GLY A 147 -26.26 -5.68 3.79
N ASP A 148 -25.07 -5.46 3.22
CA ASP A 148 -24.90 -5.30 1.77
C ASP A 148 -25.08 -6.66 1.08
N ILE A 149 -25.79 -6.67 -0.05
CA ILE A 149 -26.11 -7.88 -0.82
C ILE A 149 -24.83 -8.59 -1.28
N GLU A 150 -23.83 -7.81 -1.67
CA GLU A 150 -22.56 -8.27 -2.22
C GLU A 150 -21.74 -9.09 -1.22
N SER A 151 -21.85 -8.78 0.08
CA SER A 151 -21.09 -9.48 1.13
C SER A 151 -21.81 -10.71 1.69
N LEU A 152 -23.08 -10.94 1.37
CA LEU A 152 -23.86 -12.06 1.92
C LEU A 152 -23.23 -13.45 1.70
N PRO A 153 -22.67 -13.81 0.52
CA PRO A 153 -22.03 -15.12 0.34
C PRO A 153 -20.82 -15.32 1.24
N PHE A 154 -20.05 -14.26 1.51
CA PHE A 154 -18.91 -14.31 2.43
C PHE A 154 -19.35 -14.48 3.89
N ILE A 155 -20.38 -13.73 4.32
CA ILE A 155 -20.95 -13.88 5.67
C ILE A 155 -21.54 -15.26 5.86
N GLU A 156 -22.24 -15.82 4.85
CA GLU A 156 -22.74 -17.20 4.89
C GLU A 156 -21.60 -18.22 5.01
N ALA A 157 -20.49 -18.04 4.30
CA ALA A 157 -19.31 -18.89 4.45
C ALA A 157 -18.70 -18.81 5.86
N VAL A 158 -18.62 -17.62 6.44
CA VAL A 158 -18.17 -17.42 7.84
C VAL A 158 -19.11 -18.15 8.81
N ARG A 159 -20.44 -18.04 8.61
CA ARG A 159 -21.43 -18.76 9.43
C ARG A 159 -21.21 -20.28 9.38
N GLN A 160 -20.96 -20.82 8.18
CA GLN A 160 -20.69 -22.25 8.01
C GLN A 160 -19.38 -22.63 8.71
N LEU A 161 -18.31 -21.86 8.58
CA LEU A 161 -17.03 -22.13 9.23
C LEU A 161 -17.11 -22.04 10.77
N GLN A 162 -17.91 -21.11 11.32
CA GLN A 162 -18.16 -21.09 12.78
C GLN A 162 -18.82 -22.36 13.28
N TRP A 163 -19.52 -23.09 12.43
CA TRP A 163 -20.20 -24.35 12.76
C TRP A 163 -19.35 -25.59 12.44
N GLU A 164 -18.55 -25.54 11.37
CA GLU A 164 -17.73 -26.66 10.90
C GLU A 164 -16.42 -26.81 11.67
N LEU A 165 -15.85 -25.70 12.15
CA LEU A 165 -14.59 -25.68 12.89
C LEU A 165 -14.82 -25.83 14.40
N PRO A 166 -13.84 -26.35 15.18
CA PRO A 166 -13.88 -26.29 16.64
C PRO A 166 -14.05 -24.87 17.14
N GLU A 167 -14.81 -24.67 18.23
CA GLU A 167 -15.11 -23.35 18.79
C GLU A 167 -13.85 -22.54 19.15
N GLU A 168 -12.80 -23.21 19.55
CA GLU A 168 -11.49 -22.63 19.89
C GLU A 168 -10.64 -22.29 18.66
N ASP A 169 -11.04 -22.69 17.43
CA ASP A 169 -10.27 -22.45 16.21
C ASP A 169 -10.81 -21.28 15.39
N VAL A 170 -11.96 -20.74 15.78
CA VAL A 170 -12.63 -19.68 15.04
C VAL A 170 -13.17 -18.58 15.96
N MET A 171 -13.03 -17.33 15.54
CA MET A 171 -13.67 -16.20 16.20
C MET A 171 -14.03 -15.09 15.21
N VAL A 172 -15.00 -14.27 15.59
CA VAL A 172 -15.48 -13.11 14.81
C VAL A 172 -15.28 -11.82 15.59
N VAL A 173 -14.59 -10.87 14.96
CA VAL A 173 -14.44 -9.49 15.42
C VAL A 173 -15.31 -8.61 14.55
N HIS A 174 -16.24 -7.86 15.17
CA HIS A 174 -17.14 -6.97 14.47
C HIS A 174 -16.83 -5.52 14.78
N LEU A 175 -16.47 -4.73 13.76
CA LEU A 175 -16.18 -3.31 13.88
C LEU A 175 -17.43 -2.49 13.63
N THR A 176 -17.72 -1.55 14.55
CA THR A 176 -18.91 -0.67 14.51
C THR A 176 -18.53 0.77 14.80
N LEU A 177 -19.52 1.68 14.65
CA LEU A 177 -19.40 3.10 14.95
C LEU A 177 -20.30 3.49 16.13
N ILE A 178 -19.74 4.24 17.07
CA ILE A 178 -20.47 4.94 18.11
C ILE A 178 -20.35 6.44 17.88
N PRO A 179 -21.30 7.06 17.17
CA PRO A 179 -21.25 8.48 16.86
C PRO A 179 -21.48 9.32 18.12
N TYR A 180 -20.72 10.42 18.22
CA TYR A 180 -20.97 11.48 19.18
C TYR A 180 -21.86 12.55 18.57
N LEU A 181 -23.05 12.75 19.14
CA LEU A 181 -23.98 13.80 18.69
C LEU A 181 -23.66 15.11 19.40
N LYS A 182 -22.96 16.02 18.73
CA LYS A 182 -22.52 17.30 19.29
C LYS A 182 -23.65 18.12 19.88
N ALA A 183 -24.85 18.15 19.25
CA ALA A 183 -26.00 18.87 19.73
C ALA A 183 -26.59 18.33 21.06
N ALA A 184 -26.58 17.00 21.21
CA ALA A 184 -27.06 16.32 22.40
C ALA A 184 -25.97 16.06 23.44
N LYS A 185 -24.70 16.30 23.09
CA LYS A 185 -23.50 16.02 23.90
C LYS A 185 -23.48 14.58 24.44
N GLU A 186 -23.83 13.62 23.60
CA GLU A 186 -23.90 12.21 24.01
C GLU A 186 -23.46 11.24 22.91
N LEU A 187 -22.94 10.08 23.33
CA LEU A 187 -22.63 8.95 22.49
C LEU A 187 -23.88 8.11 22.22
N LYS A 188 -24.09 7.70 20.96
CA LYS A 188 -25.25 6.89 20.55
C LYS A 188 -24.87 5.45 20.23
N THR A 189 -25.36 4.51 21.04
CA THR A 189 -25.09 3.07 20.88
C THR A 189 -26.05 2.36 19.91
N LYS A 190 -27.12 3.00 19.45
CA LYS A 190 -28.11 2.40 18.55
C LYS A 190 -27.52 1.92 17.22
N PRO A 191 -26.63 2.65 16.51
CA PRO A 191 -26.03 2.16 15.27
C PRO A 191 -25.27 0.83 15.48
N THR A 192 -24.48 0.73 16.55
CA THR A 192 -23.79 -0.52 16.94
C THR A 192 -24.77 -1.66 17.20
N GLN A 193 -25.84 -1.41 17.97
CA GLN A 193 -26.86 -2.44 18.27
C GLN A 193 -27.54 -2.96 17.01
N HIS A 194 -27.87 -2.07 16.06
CA HIS A 194 -28.48 -2.44 14.78
C HIS A 194 -27.50 -3.24 13.90
N SER A 195 -26.25 -2.81 13.83
CA SER A 195 -25.23 -3.51 13.05
C SER A 195 -24.99 -4.94 13.56
N VAL A 196 -24.85 -5.12 14.87
CA VAL A 196 -24.71 -6.46 15.46
C VAL A 196 -25.97 -7.30 15.28
N LYS A 197 -27.16 -6.68 15.36
CA LYS A 197 -28.42 -7.36 15.10
C LYS A 197 -28.47 -7.89 13.66
N MET A 198 -28.13 -7.06 12.68
CA MET A 198 -28.09 -7.48 11.27
C MET A 198 -27.10 -8.65 11.04
N LEU A 199 -25.91 -8.60 11.66
CA LEU A 199 -24.96 -9.73 11.60
C LEU A 199 -25.58 -10.99 12.23
N SER A 200 -26.20 -10.87 13.40
CA SER A 200 -26.83 -12.01 14.10
C SER A 200 -28.03 -12.60 13.32
N GLU A 201 -28.77 -11.80 12.56
CA GLU A 201 -29.83 -12.25 11.67
C GLU A 201 -29.32 -13.17 10.54
N THR A 202 -28.05 -13.06 10.17
CA THR A 202 -27.41 -13.99 9.23
C THR A 202 -26.91 -15.29 9.90
N GLY A 203 -27.04 -15.39 11.24
CA GLY A 203 -26.55 -16.51 12.03
C GLY A 203 -25.08 -16.41 12.47
N VAL A 204 -24.41 -15.27 12.22
CA VAL A 204 -23.05 -15.00 12.69
C VAL A 204 -23.12 -14.20 13.99
N HIS A 205 -22.44 -14.68 15.04
CA HIS A 205 -22.34 -14.00 16.31
C HIS A 205 -20.91 -13.49 16.54
N PRO A 206 -20.72 -12.19 16.82
CA PRO A 206 -19.41 -11.66 17.12
C PRO A 206 -18.94 -12.09 18.51
N ASP A 207 -17.65 -12.42 18.65
CA ASP A 207 -16.99 -12.68 19.93
C ASP A 207 -16.46 -11.36 20.54
N ILE A 208 -16.04 -10.42 19.68
CA ILE A 208 -15.51 -9.12 20.06
C ILE A 208 -16.20 -8.03 19.23
N ILE A 209 -16.53 -6.92 19.88
CA ILE A 209 -17.04 -5.72 19.22
C ILE A 209 -16.01 -4.61 19.37
N VAL A 210 -15.48 -4.11 18.27
CA VAL A 210 -14.59 -2.96 18.23
C VAL A 210 -15.42 -1.72 17.89
N CYS A 211 -15.48 -0.79 18.82
CA CYS A 211 -16.32 0.41 18.75
C CYS A 211 -15.46 1.61 18.36
N ARG A 212 -15.51 2.03 17.08
CA ARG A 212 -14.90 3.29 16.67
C ARG A 212 -15.67 4.47 17.26
N THR A 213 -14.95 5.39 17.88
CA THR A 213 -15.55 6.53 18.58
C THR A 213 -14.62 7.75 18.59
N GLU A 214 -15.20 8.95 18.66
CA GLU A 214 -14.47 10.22 18.85
C GLU A 214 -14.27 10.57 20.33
N GLU A 215 -15.12 10.01 21.22
CA GLU A 215 -15.10 10.27 22.65
C GLU A 215 -14.95 8.96 23.44
N PRO A 216 -14.32 8.97 24.63
CA PRO A 216 -14.11 7.77 25.43
C PRO A 216 -15.41 7.07 25.84
N LEU A 217 -15.40 5.74 25.83
CA LEU A 217 -16.51 4.90 26.28
C LEU A 217 -16.43 4.66 27.79
N ASN A 218 -17.39 5.16 28.55
CA ASN A 218 -17.49 4.82 29.96
C ASN A 218 -18.01 3.39 30.18
N ASN A 219 -17.87 2.89 31.41
CA ASN A 219 -18.28 1.53 31.77
C ASN A 219 -19.76 1.24 31.55
N ASP A 220 -20.65 2.23 31.70
CA ASP A 220 -22.09 2.05 31.50
C ASP A 220 -22.41 1.86 30.02
N ILE A 221 -21.73 2.59 29.13
CA ILE A 221 -21.85 2.41 27.68
C ILE A 221 -21.32 1.03 27.27
N LYS A 222 -20.12 0.63 27.73
CA LYS A 222 -19.56 -0.71 27.44
C LYS A 222 -20.50 -1.81 27.95
N ARG A 223 -21.05 -1.70 29.17
CA ARG A 223 -22.01 -2.64 29.73
C ARG A 223 -23.31 -2.71 28.91
N LYS A 224 -23.82 -1.56 28.49
CA LYS A 224 -25.02 -1.47 27.64
C LYS A 224 -24.82 -2.17 26.30
N ILE A 225 -23.68 -1.92 25.62
CA ILE A 225 -23.34 -2.58 24.36
C ILE A 225 -23.23 -4.09 24.57
N ALA A 226 -22.48 -4.53 25.59
CA ALA A 226 -22.31 -5.93 25.93
C ALA A 226 -23.64 -6.67 26.10
N LEU A 227 -24.58 -6.06 26.84
CA LEU A 227 -25.91 -6.62 27.06
C LEU A 227 -26.73 -6.76 25.77
N PHE A 228 -26.78 -5.70 24.93
CA PHE A 228 -27.58 -5.70 23.70
C PHE A 228 -26.97 -6.52 22.58
N CYS A 229 -25.67 -6.78 22.63
CA CYS A 229 -24.92 -7.47 21.57
C CYS A 229 -24.48 -8.89 21.98
N ASN A 230 -24.88 -9.37 23.15
CA ASN A 230 -24.57 -10.71 23.67
C ASN A 230 -23.08 -11.03 23.73
N VAL A 231 -22.25 -10.07 24.11
CA VAL A 231 -20.82 -10.25 24.35
C VAL A 231 -20.44 -9.93 25.79
N LYS A 232 -19.28 -10.40 26.26
CA LYS A 232 -18.75 -9.98 27.55
C LYS A 232 -18.37 -8.50 27.53
N GLN A 233 -18.49 -7.80 28.66
CA GLN A 233 -18.13 -6.38 28.74
C GLN A 233 -16.66 -6.14 28.38
N GLU A 234 -15.75 -7.06 28.74
CA GLU A 234 -14.33 -7.03 28.39
C GLU A 234 -14.08 -7.14 26.88
N ALA A 235 -15.04 -7.72 26.13
CA ALA A 235 -14.96 -7.87 24.67
C ALA A 235 -15.54 -6.65 23.90
N VAL A 236 -15.95 -5.59 24.59
CA VAL A 236 -16.32 -4.29 24.00
C VAL A 236 -15.07 -3.41 24.02
N ILE A 237 -14.40 -3.35 22.88
CA ILE A 237 -13.12 -2.66 22.69
C ILE A 237 -13.35 -1.24 22.18
N GLU A 238 -12.71 -0.28 22.83
CA GLU A 238 -12.72 1.11 22.40
C GLU A 238 -11.66 1.34 21.31
N ALA A 239 -12.05 1.90 20.18
CA ALA A 239 -11.16 2.31 19.11
C ALA A 239 -11.27 3.82 18.87
N MET A 240 -10.55 4.59 19.68
CA MET A 240 -10.45 6.04 19.56
C MET A 240 -9.82 6.47 18.25
N VAL A 241 -10.22 7.65 17.75
CA VAL A 241 -9.53 8.27 16.62
C VAL A 241 -8.07 8.55 17.00
N ALA A 242 -7.15 7.98 16.22
CA ALA A 242 -5.72 8.13 16.43
C ALA A 242 -5.12 9.24 15.57
N SER A 243 -4.00 9.83 16.01
CA SER A 243 -3.27 10.85 15.26
C SER A 243 -2.59 10.29 14.00
N THR A 244 -2.32 8.99 14.00
CA THR A 244 -1.77 8.21 12.89
C THR A 244 -2.22 6.77 13.00
N ILE A 245 -2.36 6.07 11.85
CA ILE A 245 -2.71 4.65 11.82
C ILE A 245 -1.72 3.78 12.62
N TYR A 246 -0.47 4.19 12.70
CA TYR A 246 0.60 3.50 13.42
C TYR A 246 0.49 3.57 14.95
N GLU A 247 -0.39 4.42 15.48
CA GLU A 247 -0.71 4.46 16.92
C GLU A 247 -1.74 3.40 17.32
N VAL A 248 -2.57 2.94 16.36
CA VAL A 248 -3.69 2.03 16.61
C VAL A 248 -3.27 0.73 17.30
N PRO A 249 -2.16 0.04 16.94
CA PRO A 249 -1.72 -1.15 17.67
C PRO A 249 -1.52 -0.90 19.17
N LEU A 250 -0.98 0.26 19.57
CA LEU A 250 -0.77 0.58 20.98
C LEU A 250 -2.09 0.92 21.70
N LEU A 251 -3.08 1.49 20.99
CA LEU A 251 -4.42 1.69 21.54
C LEU A 251 -5.11 0.34 21.78
N MET A 252 -5.06 -0.57 20.82
CA MET A 252 -5.61 -1.92 20.93
C MET A 252 -4.92 -2.75 22.01
N LEU A 253 -3.61 -2.57 22.20
CA LEU A 253 -2.88 -3.20 23.31
C LEU A 253 -3.39 -2.73 24.68
N ARG A 254 -3.67 -1.43 24.85
CA ARG A 254 -4.24 -0.88 26.10
C ARG A 254 -5.62 -1.46 26.40
N GLU A 255 -6.43 -1.68 25.38
CA GLU A 255 -7.74 -2.35 25.46
C GLU A 255 -7.63 -3.89 25.62
N LYS A 256 -6.41 -4.45 25.61
CA LYS A 256 -6.11 -5.89 25.75
C LYS A 256 -6.76 -6.77 24.69
N LEU A 257 -6.92 -6.23 23.47
CA LEU A 257 -7.56 -6.93 22.35
C LEU A 257 -6.89 -8.27 22.06
N ASP A 258 -5.55 -8.30 22.05
CA ASP A 258 -4.74 -9.49 21.84
C ASP A 258 -4.97 -10.56 22.91
N ILE A 259 -5.03 -10.18 24.19
CA ILE A 259 -5.27 -11.11 25.31
C ILE A 259 -6.67 -11.73 25.23
N ILE A 260 -7.67 -10.93 24.86
CA ILE A 260 -9.05 -11.41 24.71
C ILE A 260 -9.11 -12.42 23.55
N CYS A 261 -8.42 -12.14 22.42
CA CYS A 261 -8.30 -13.08 21.29
C CYS A 261 -7.62 -14.39 21.71
N LEU A 262 -6.46 -14.33 22.36
CA LEU A 262 -5.74 -15.52 22.83
C LEU A 262 -6.60 -16.39 23.76
N LYS A 263 -7.36 -15.75 24.67
CA LYS A 263 -8.25 -16.44 25.59
C LYS A 263 -9.40 -17.14 24.86
N LYS A 264 -10.03 -16.47 23.86
CA LYS A 264 -11.11 -17.09 23.07
C LYS A 264 -10.60 -18.27 22.24
N LEU A 265 -9.46 -18.12 21.61
CA LEU A 265 -8.83 -19.15 20.77
C LEU A 265 -8.08 -20.23 21.59
N GLN A 266 -8.14 -20.17 22.91
CA GLN A 266 -7.45 -21.09 23.82
C GLN A 266 -5.95 -21.23 23.52
N ILE A 267 -5.32 -20.15 23.05
CA ILE A 267 -3.87 -20.10 22.82
C ILE A 267 -3.18 -19.72 24.15
N PRO A 268 -2.18 -20.48 24.60
CA PRO A 268 -1.41 -20.11 25.78
C PRO A 268 -0.84 -18.70 25.67
N GLN A 269 -0.84 -17.94 26.76
CA GLN A 269 -0.22 -16.61 26.75
C GLN A 269 1.29 -16.76 26.56
N TYR A 270 1.76 -16.34 25.39
CA TYR A 270 3.15 -16.01 25.17
C TYR A 270 3.42 -14.66 25.82
N GLY A 271 4.58 -14.44 26.40
CA GLY A 271 4.98 -13.23 27.14
C GLY A 271 4.43 -11.89 26.65
N GLU A 272 4.93 -10.80 27.16
CA GLU A 272 4.50 -9.45 26.70
C GLU A 272 4.87 -9.23 25.23
N PRO A 273 4.03 -8.52 24.44
CA PRO A 273 4.31 -8.29 23.03
C PRO A 273 5.53 -7.36 22.86
N ASN A 274 6.51 -7.79 22.08
CA ASN A 274 7.67 -6.98 21.77
C ASN A 274 7.34 -5.98 20.66
N LEU A 275 7.11 -4.74 21.04
CA LEU A 275 6.81 -3.61 20.13
C LEU A 275 7.89 -2.52 20.20
N ASP A 276 9.10 -2.82 20.64
CA ASP A 276 10.13 -1.79 20.87
C ASP A 276 10.50 -1.04 19.59
N LYS A 277 10.73 -1.74 18.48
CA LYS A 277 10.98 -1.10 17.17
C LYS A 277 9.81 -0.22 16.72
N TRP A 278 8.58 -0.69 16.95
CA TRP A 278 7.36 0.05 16.62
C TRP A 278 7.24 1.34 17.44
N LYS A 279 7.52 1.27 18.75
CA LYS A 279 7.51 2.45 19.64
C LYS A 279 8.57 3.47 19.26
N VAL A 280 9.79 3.01 18.92
CA VAL A 280 10.88 3.89 18.44
C VAL A 280 10.47 4.60 17.14
N PHE A 281 9.88 3.86 16.18
CA PHE A 281 9.37 4.46 14.95
C PHE A 281 8.29 5.51 15.24
N LEU A 282 7.32 5.17 16.08
CA LEU A 282 6.22 6.08 16.43
C LEU A 282 6.71 7.34 17.14
N ASP A 283 7.70 7.22 18.02
CA ASP A 283 8.31 8.37 18.68
C ASP A 283 8.97 9.32 17.68
N LYS A 284 9.79 8.80 16.77
CA LYS A 284 10.40 9.60 15.70
C LYS A 284 9.37 10.25 14.76
N LEU A 285 8.27 9.55 14.48
CA LEU A 285 7.18 10.08 13.66
C LEU A 285 6.45 11.24 14.36
N LYS A 286 6.20 11.10 15.66
CA LYS A 286 5.48 12.12 16.46
C LYS A 286 6.34 13.34 16.82
N TYR A 287 7.65 13.15 16.95
CA TYR A 287 8.59 14.21 17.40
C TYR A 287 9.73 14.42 16.41
N PRO A 288 9.41 14.81 15.15
CA PRO A 288 10.44 15.09 14.15
C PRO A 288 11.28 16.33 14.56
N ARG A 289 12.58 16.31 14.25
CA ARG A 289 13.52 17.40 14.60
C ARG A 289 13.51 18.56 13.61
N SER A 290 13.11 18.29 12.37
CA SER A 290 13.05 19.29 11.30
C SER A 290 11.93 18.93 10.30
N LYS A 291 11.80 19.71 9.23
CA LYS A 291 10.80 19.54 8.19
C LYS A 291 11.46 19.63 6.83
N VAL A 292 11.01 18.79 5.89
CA VAL A 292 11.35 18.86 4.47
C VAL A 292 10.07 18.92 3.63
N THR A 293 10.13 19.63 2.50
CA THR A 293 9.00 19.78 1.59
C THR A 293 9.32 19.06 0.28
N VAL A 294 8.53 18.06 -0.07
CA VAL A 294 8.72 17.22 -1.26
C VAL A 294 7.56 17.40 -2.23
N GLY A 295 7.86 17.66 -3.49
CA GLY A 295 6.88 17.68 -4.57
C GLY A 295 6.55 16.25 -5.05
N LEU A 296 5.28 15.89 -5.04
CA LEU A 296 4.75 14.68 -5.70
C LEU A 296 4.08 15.07 -7.01
N ILE A 297 4.77 14.78 -8.13
CA ILE A 297 4.28 15.11 -9.47
C ILE A 297 3.47 13.93 -10.00
N GLY A 298 2.17 14.11 -10.10
CA GLY A 298 1.26 13.04 -10.52
C GLY A 298 0.04 13.58 -11.27
N LYS A 299 -0.83 12.67 -11.69
CA LYS A 299 -2.10 13.00 -12.35
C LYS A 299 -3.35 12.58 -11.57
N TYR A 300 -3.19 11.85 -10.46
CA TYR A 300 -4.27 11.39 -9.57
C TYR A 300 -4.10 11.97 -8.16
N ILE A 301 -3.63 13.22 -8.09
CA ILE A 301 -3.22 13.86 -6.83
C ILE A 301 -4.38 14.31 -5.95
N GLU A 302 -5.60 14.38 -6.48
CA GLU A 302 -6.80 14.76 -5.73
C GLU A 302 -7.24 13.65 -4.76
N LEU A 303 -6.90 12.39 -5.06
CA LEU A 303 -7.17 11.25 -4.21
C LEU A 303 -5.87 10.72 -3.59
N GLN A 304 -5.73 10.86 -2.27
CA GLN A 304 -4.55 10.40 -1.55
C GLN A 304 -4.30 8.90 -1.69
N ASP A 305 -5.37 8.10 -1.75
CA ASP A 305 -5.29 6.65 -1.86
C ASP A 305 -4.75 6.18 -3.22
N ALA A 306 -4.74 7.03 -4.26
CA ALA A 306 -4.12 6.71 -5.55
C ALA A 306 -2.58 6.56 -5.51
N TYR A 307 -1.93 7.13 -4.47
CA TYR A 307 -0.49 7.07 -4.23
C TYR A 307 -0.18 6.63 -2.80
N LYS A 308 -1.02 5.77 -2.23
CA LYS A 308 -0.98 5.39 -0.82
C LYS A 308 0.38 4.85 -0.39
N SER A 309 0.95 3.91 -1.13
CA SER A 309 2.24 3.32 -0.80
C SER A 309 3.39 4.33 -0.88
N ILE A 310 3.35 5.29 -1.81
CA ILE A 310 4.33 6.39 -1.87
C ILE A 310 4.22 7.29 -0.64
N LEU A 311 3.00 7.68 -0.27
CA LEU A 311 2.76 8.53 0.90
C LEU A 311 3.19 7.85 2.19
N GLU A 312 2.89 6.56 2.37
CA GLU A 312 3.34 5.79 3.52
C GLU A 312 4.87 5.59 3.52
N SER A 313 5.50 5.42 2.35
CA SER A 313 6.96 5.37 2.24
C SER A 313 7.62 6.67 2.66
N PHE A 314 7.01 7.83 2.38
CA PHE A 314 7.47 9.11 2.91
C PHE A 314 7.34 9.19 4.43
N VAL A 315 6.29 8.62 5.03
CA VAL A 315 6.13 8.54 6.49
C VAL A 315 7.26 7.70 7.09
N HIS A 316 7.54 6.51 6.51
CA HIS A 316 8.61 5.63 6.97
C HIS A 316 9.99 6.29 6.84
N ALA A 317 10.29 6.87 5.68
CA ALA A 317 11.55 7.55 5.41
C ALA A 317 11.72 8.81 6.28
N GLY A 318 10.64 9.54 6.52
CA GLY A 318 10.61 10.69 7.40
C GLY A 318 10.98 10.33 8.83
N ALA A 319 10.41 9.25 9.37
CA ALA A 319 10.75 8.76 10.70
C ALA A 319 12.22 8.32 10.80
N MET A 320 12.75 7.64 9.75
CA MET A 320 14.17 7.25 9.72
C MET A 320 15.12 8.45 9.73
N ASN A 321 14.80 9.51 9.00
CA ASN A 321 15.59 10.75 8.94
C ASN A 321 15.26 11.75 10.07
N GLU A 322 14.31 11.42 10.96
CA GLU A 322 13.80 12.28 12.03
C GLU A 322 13.28 13.64 11.52
N VAL A 323 12.62 13.61 10.35
CA VAL A 323 12.02 14.78 9.72
C VAL A 323 10.53 14.60 9.46
N LYS A 324 9.77 15.68 9.57
CA LYS A 324 8.41 15.74 9.06
C LYS A 324 8.45 15.99 7.55
N VAL A 325 8.02 15.00 6.76
CA VAL A 325 7.87 15.17 5.32
C VAL A 325 6.55 15.86 5.04
N GLN A 326 6.60 17.05 4.44
CA GLN A 326 5.43 17.71 3.88
C GLN A 326 5.38 17.43 2.39
N VAL A 327 4.34 16.73 1.96
CA VAL A 327 4.11 16.46 0.54
C VAL A 327 3.28 17.57 -0.07
N VAL A 328 3.78 18.14 -1.17
CA VAL A 328 3.07 19.09 -2.03
C VAL A 328 2.67 18.36 -3.29
N ASN A 329 1.38 18.14 -3.46
CA ASN A 329 0.84 17.52 -4.65
C ASN A 329 0.83 18.53 -5.81
N VAL A 330 1.50 18.20 -6.93
CA VAL A 330 1.56 19.05 -8.11
C VAL A 330 0.99 18.29 -9.31
N HIS A 331 -0.08 18.83 -9.87
CA HIS A 331 -0.75 18.23 -11.04
C HIS A 331 0.09 18.39 -12.30
N SER A 332 0.56 17.29 -12.86
CA SER A 332 1.51 17.30 -13.97
C SER A 332 0.97 17.96 -15.25
N GLU A 333 -0.36 17.95 -15.49
CA GLU A 333 -0.96 18.60 -16.67
C GLU A 333 -0.82 20.13 -16.68
N PHE A 334 -0.63 20.74 -15.49
CA PHE A 334 -0.56 22.19 -15.34
C PHE A 334 0.88 22.71 -15.20
N ILE A 335 1.88 21.87 -15.43
CA ILE A 335 3.29 22.28 -15.44
C ILE A 335 3.69 22.60 -16.88
N THR A 336 4.24 23.82 -17.08
CA THR A 336 4.79 24.28 -18.36
C THR A 336 6.19 24.89 -18.13
N LYS A 337 6.95 25.11 -19.20
CA LYS A 337 8.29 25.76 -19.09
C LYS A 337 8.22 27.15 -18.47
N GLU A 338 7.11 27.88 -18.67
CA GLU A 338 6.92 29.24 -18.18
C GLU A 338 6.61 29.27 -16.66
N ASN A 339 5.92 28.23 -16.12
CA ASN A 339 5.44 28.25 -14.74
C ASN A 339 6.13 27.25 -13.81
N VAL A 340 7.01 26.39 -14.33
CA VAL A 340 7.65 25.32 -13.54
C VAL A 340 8.43 25.87 -12.34
N ALA A 341 9.13 26.98 -12.54
CA ALA A 341 9.90 27.62 -11.48
C ALA A 341 9.02 28.09 -10.31
N GLU A 342 7.83 28.66 -10.61
CA GLU A 342 6.85 29.06 -9.60
C GLU A 342 6.20 27.87 -8.91
N LYS A 343 5.78 26.85 -9.69
CA LYS A 343 5.07 25.67 -9.15
C LYS A 343 5.95 24.77 -8.29
N LEU A 344 7.25 24.75 -8.53
CA LEU A 344 8.21 23.94 -7.80
C LEU A 344 9.04 24.76 -6.81
N ASP A 345 8.73 26.04 -6.62
CA ASP A 345 9.43 26.88 -5.63
C ASP A 345 9.24 26.35 -4.21
N GLY A 346 10.28 26.49 -3.41
CA GLY A 346 10.25 26.06 -2.01
C GLY A 346 10.40 24.55 -1.78
N LEU A 347 10.41 23.72 -2.82
CA LEU A 347 10.63 22.28 -2.68
C LEU A 347 12.08 21.97 -2.32
N ASP A 348 12.27 20.89 -1.56
CA ASP A 348 13.56 20.33 -1.17
C ASP A 348 13.91 19.02 -1.91
N GLY A 349 12.92 18.45 -2.59
CA GLY A 349 13.06 17.27 -3.45
C GLY A 349 11.82 17.08 -4.32
N LEU A 350 11.99 16.35 -5.42
CA LEU A 350 10.96 16.08 -6.41
C LEU A 350 10.81 14.59 -6.66
N LEU A 351 9.61 14.04 -6.45
CA LEU A 351 9.26 12.69 -6.87
C LEU A 351 8.29 12.74 -8.04
N VAL A 352 8.64 12.07 -9.15
CA VAL A 352 7.72 11.85 -10.28
C VAL A 352 7.09 10.49 -10.15
N ALA A 353 5.77 10.51 -9.93
CA ALA A 353 4.97 9.33 -9.62
C ALA A 353 4.76 8.41 -10.83
N PRO A 354 4.51 7.10 -10.59
CA PRO A 354 4.11 6.14 -11.62
C PRO A 354 2.77 6.51 -12.27
N GLY A 355 2.39 5.78 -13.32
CA GLY A 355 1.13 5.94 -14.02
C GLY A 355 1.20 5.39 -15.44
N PHE A 356 0.08 5.51 -16.19
CA PHE A 356 -0.06 5.03 -17.57
C PHE A 356 -0.69 6.10 -18.46
N GLY A 357 -0.43 6.02 -19.76
CA GLY A 357 -1.04 6.86 -20.79
C GLY A 357 -0.48 8.30 -20.85
N HIS A 358 -0.89 9.05 -21.85
CA HIS A 358 -0.28 10.29 -22.31
C HIS A 358 -0.61 11.56 -21.48
N ARG A 359 -1.62 11.51 -20.61
CA ARG A 359 -2.08 12.70 -19.85
C ARG A 359 -1.00 13.18 -18.87
N GLY A 360 -0.61 14.47 -18.96
CA GLY A 360 0.34 15.13 -18.06
C GLY A 360 1.82 14.74 -18.25
N ILE A 361 2.17 14.08 -19.35
CA ILE A 361 3.53 13.60 -19.63
C ILE A 361 4.51 14.75 -19.84
N GLU A 362 4.17 15.74 -20.68
CA GLU A 362 5.07 16.86 -20.97
C GLU A 362 5.38 17.67 -19.70
N GLY A 363 4.39 17.88 -18.82
CA GLY A 363 4.64 18.54 -17.55
C GLY A 363 5.55 17.74 -16.61
N LYS A 364 5.49 16.40 -16.65
CA LYS A 364 6.47 15.56 -15.91
C LYS A 364 7.88 15.74 -16.47
N ILE A 365 8.04 15.76 -17.81
CA ILE A 365 9.34 15.97 -18.48
C ILE A 365 9.91 17.34 -18.10
N VAL A 366 9.10 18.40 -18.15
CA VAL A 366 9.52 19.76 -17.73
C VAL A 366 9.91 19.82 -16.26
N ALA A 367 9.21 19.10 -15.39
CA ALA A 367 9.57 19.04 -13.97
C ALA A 367 10.91 18.29 -13.74
N VAL A 368 11.19 17.25 -14.52
CA VAL A 368 12.49 16.54 -14.51
C VAL A 368 13.62 17.46 -14.98
N GLU A 369 13.44 18.19 -16.10
CA GLU A 369 14.40 19.15 -16.62
C GLU A 369 14.75 20.19 -15.54
N TYR A 370 13.75 20.76 -14.87
CA TYR A 370 13.94 21.69 -13.78
C TYR A 370 14.75 21.09 -12.62
N ALA A 371 14.41 19.88 -12.20
CA ALA A 371 15.12 19.21 -11.10
C ALA A 371 16.60 18.96 -11.45
N ARG A 372 16.87 18.44 -12.66
CA ARG A 372 18.22 18.17 -13.15
C ARG A 372 19.07 19.46 -13.21
N GLU A 373 18.53 20.56 -13.77
CA GLU A 373 19.26 21.82 -13.93
C GLU A 373 19.50 22.57 -12.62
N LYS A 374 18.56 22.47 -11.68
CA LYS A 374 18.65 23.16 -10.37
C LYS A 374 19.37 22.35 -9.30
N GLY A 375 19.81 21.14 -9.58
CA GLY A 375 20.41 20.26 -8.57
C GLY A 375 19.42 19.87 -7.47
N LEU A 376 18.10 19.92 -7.77
CA LEU A 376 17.05 19.53 -6.84
C LEU A 376 17.00 18.01 -6.75
N PRO A 377 17.10 17.38 -5.57
CA PRO A 377 17.00 15.94 -5.42
C PRO A 377 15.79 15.37 -6.17
N PHE A 378 16.05 14.41 -7.06
CA PHE A 378 15.06 13.83 -7.97
C PHE A 378 14.92 12.32 -7.75
N PHE A 379 13.68 11.84 -7.68
CA PHE A 379 13.33 10.43 -7.65
C PHE A 379 12.21 10.12 -8.64
N GLY A 380 12.47 9.25 -9.63
CA GLY A 380 11.50 8.81 -10.63
C GLY A 380 11.10 7.36 -10.43
N ILE A 381 9.80 7.05 -10.28
CA ILE A 381 9.30 5.69 -10.12
C ILE A 381 8.55 5.26 -11.38
N CYS A 382 8.91 4.12 -11.97
CA CYS A 382 8.28 3.50 -13.14
C CYS A 382 8.16 4.52 -14.30
N LEU A 383 6.98 5.06 -14.56
CA LEU A 383 6.79 6.15 -15.53
C LEU A 383 7.68 7.37 -15.22
N GLY A 384 7.98 7.64 -13.94
CA GLY A 384 8.88 8.73 -13.53
C GLY A 384 10.31 8.53 -14.03
N MET A 385 10.84 7.32 -14.00
CA MET A 385 12.13 6.97 -14.63
C MET A 385 12.04 7.16 -16.14
N GLN A 386 10.96 6.68 -16.78
CA GLN A 386 10.79 6.82 -18.24
C GLN A 386 10.76 8.30 -18.67
N MET A 387 10.14 9.18 -17.87
CA MET A 387 10.16 10.62 -18.14
C MET A 387 11.56 11.22 -17.99
N ALA A 388 12.35 10.73 -17.04
CA ALA A 388 13.76 11.16 -16.90
C ALA A 388 14.62 10.73 -18.11
N VAL A 389 14.39 9.52 -18.62
CA VAL A 389 15.03 9.03 -19.86
C VAL A 389 14.65 9.90 -21.06
N ILE A 390 13.37 10.20 -21.25
CA ILE A 390 12.90 11.02 -22.38
C ILE A 390 13.44 12.45 -22.26
N GLU A 391 13.44 13.05 -21.07
CA GLU A 391 14.00 14.37 -20.82
C GLU A 391 15.48 14.42 -21.22
N PHE A 392 16.27 13.47 -20.74
CA PHE A 392 17.69 13.40 -21.01
C PHE A 392 17.98 13.20 -22.51
N ALA A 393 17.21 12.34 -23.17
CA ALA A 393 17.32 12.14 -24.61
C ALA A 393 17.05 13.43 -25.41
N ARG A 394 16.00 14.18 -25.04
CA ARG A 394 15.63 15.41 -25.75
C ARG A 394 16.61 16.55 -25.50
N ASN A 395 17.01 16.78 -24.24
CA ASN A 395 17.72 17.98 -23.84
C ASN A 395 19.24 17.80 -23.78
N ILE A 396 19.75 16.58 -23.55
CA ILE A 396 21.20 16.30 -23.48
C ILE A 396 21.70 15.61 -24.76
N LEU A 397 20.98 14.58 -25.26
CA LEU A 397 21.40 13.86 -26.47
C LEU A 397 20.95 14.58 -27.76
N GLY A 398 20.07 15.59 -27.67
CA GLY A 398 19.56 16.34 -28.82
C GLY A 398 18.53 15.60 -29.69
N LEU A 399 17.98 14.47 -29.20
CA LEU A 399 16.97 13.65 -29.87
C LEU A 399 15.57 14.26 -29.63
N LYS A 400 15.25 15.35 -30.32
CA LYS A 400 14.10 16.24 -30.02
C LYS A 400 12.74 15.55 -30.03
N ASP A 401 12.57 14.48 -30.82
CA ASP A 401 11.34 13.69 -30.92
C ASP A 401 11.39 12.40 -30.07
N ALA A 402 12.41 12.23 -29.21
CA ALA A 402 12.51 11.08 -28.33
C ALA A 402 11.25 10.92 -27.46
N HIS A 403 10.68 9.72 -27.45
CA HIS A 403 9.44 9.42 -26.74
C HIS A 403 9.34 7.95 -26.35
N SER A 404 8.27 7.62 -25.63
CA SER A 404 7.79 6.26 -25.42
C SER A 404 6.81 5.86 -26.52
N THR A 405 6.91 4.63 -27.03
CA THR A 405 5.93 4.07 -27.96
C THR A 405 4.54 3.85 -27.34
N GLU A 406 4.38 4.00 -26.02
CA GLU A 406 3.08 4.08 -25.36
C GLU A 406 2.32 5.35 -25.71
N MET A 407 3.04 6.48 -25.83
CA MET A 407 2.46 7.80 -26.03
C MET A 407 2.49 8.26 -27.50
N ASP A 408 3.58 7.92 -28.21
CA ASP A 408 3.77 8.22 -29.62
C ASP A 408 4.36 7.01 -30.35
N THR A 409 3.50 6.29 -31.05
CA THR A 409 3.90 5.12 -31.86
C THR A 409 4.67 5.48 -33.12
N THR A 410 4.78 6.77 -33.48
CA THR A 410 5.43 7.28 -34.69
C THR A 410 6.80 7.90 -34.44
N THR A 411 7.21 8.01 -33.17
CA THR A 411 8.52 8.58 -32.79
C THR A 411 9.67 7.89 -33.53
N GLN A 412 10.63 8.66 -34.04
CA GLN A 412 11.84 8.13 -34.66
C GLN A 412 12.85 7.65 -33.60
N HIS A 413 12.76 8.17 -32.37
CA HIS A 413 13.62 7.83 -31.26
C HIS A 413 12.82 7.24 -30.10
N ALA A 414 12.44 5.97 -30.23
CA ALA A 414 11.72 5.21 -29.20
C ALA A 414 12.68 4.80 -28.07
N VAL A 415 13.07 5.77 -27.21
CA VAL A 415 13.96 5.53 -26.08
C VAL A 415 13.30 4.71 -24.97
N ILE A 416 11.97 4.70 -24.95
CA ILE A 416 11.13 3.79 -24.16
C ILE A 416 10.26 2.99 -25.14
N ASN A 417 10.30 1.67 -25.04
CA ASN A 417 9.63 0.79 -26.00
C ASN A 417 8.89 -0.35 -25.29
N MET A 418 7.92 -0.95 -25.98
CA MET A 418 7.19 -2.11 -25.49
C MET A 418 8.11 -3.35 -25.48
N MET A 419 8.04 -4.14 -24.41
CA MET A 419 8.73 -5.43 -24.31
C MET A 419 8.35 -6.36 -25.45
N GLU A 420 9.31 -7.09 -26.03
CA GLU A 420 9.07 -8.01 -27.15
C GLU A 420 8.05 -9.11 -26.82
N GLU A 421 8.06 -9.59 -25.59
CA GLU A 421 7.12 -10.61 -25.10
C GLU A 421 5.65 -10.09 -25.06
N GLN A 422 5.47 -8.81 -24.85
CA GLN A 422 4.17 -8.15 -24.75
C GLN A 422 3.51 -7.92 -26.13
N LYS A 423 4.29 -7.83 -27.19
CA LYS A 423 3.79 -7.62 -28.57
C LYS A 423 2.89 -8.76 -29.05
N LYS A 424 2.97 -9.95 -28.43
CA LYS A 424 2.26 -11.17 -28.85
C LYS A 424 0.90 -11.36 -28.15
N ILE A 425 0.54 -10.55 -27.17
CA ILE A 425 -0.63 -10.79 -26.31
C ILE A 425 -1.80 -9.88 -26.69
N ARG A 426 -3.00 -10.46 -26.84
CA ARG A 426 -4.23 -9.76 -27.33
C ARG A 426 -5.16 -9.24 -26.22
N MET A 427 -4.98 -9.65 -24.96
CA MET A 427 -5.86 -9.24 -23.85
C MET A 427 -5.14 -8.24 -22.93
N MET A 428 -5.81 -7.15 -22.54
CA MET A 428 -5.19 -6.09 -21.73
C MET A 428 -4.92 -6.49 -20.27
N GLY A 429 -5.66 -7.45 -19.70
CA GLY A 429 -5.41 -7.97 -18.35
C GLY A 429 -4.32 -9.05 -18.35
N GLY A 430 -3.37 -8.99 -17.42
CA GLY A 430 -2.32 -10.00 -17.26
C GLY A 430 -1.15 -9.91 -18.26
N THR A 431 -0.95 -8.75 -18.91
CA THR A 431 0.10 -8.55 -19.93
C THR A 431 1.27 -7.70 -19.44
N MET A 432 1.26 -7.26 -18.19
CA MET A 432 2.35 -6.49 -17.60
C MET A 432 3.40 -7.40 -16.97
N ARG A 433 4.61 -6.89 -16.84
CA ARG A 433 5.61 -7.45 -15.92
C ARG A 433 5.14 -7.12 -14.51
N LEU A 434 4.70 -8.16 -13.80
CA LEU A 434 4.05 -8.06 -12.49
C LEU A 434 4.80 -8.89 -11.45
N GLY A 435 4.93 -8.35 -10.23
CA GLY A 435 5.57 -9.04 -9.12
C GLY A 435 7.05 -8.79 -9.01
N SER A 436 7.72 -9.64 -8.28
CA SER A 436 9.10 -9.45 -7.85
C SER A 436 10.09 -10.01 -8.86
N TYR A 437 11.07 -9.19 -9.25
CA TYR A 437 12.14 -9.57 -10.15
C TYR A 437 13.51 -9.18 -9.58
N PRO A 438 14.56 -9.97 -9.88
CA PRO A 438 15.91 -9.66 -9.47
C PRO A 438 16.48 -8.47 -10.25
N CYS A 439 17.30 -7.67 -9.56
CA CYS A 439 18.08 -6.59 -10.16
C CYS A 439 19.51 -6.67 -9.63
N GLU A 440 20.48 -6.74 -10.54
CA GLU A 440 21.90 -6.63 -10.23
C GLU A 440 22.34 -5.18 -10.30
N ILE A 441 22.90 -4.67 -9.19
CA ILE A 441 23.32 -3.28 -9.03
C ILE A 441 24.81 -3.15 -9.31
N LYS A 442 25.18 -2.18 -10.14
CA LYS A 442 26.58 -1.83 -10.46
C LYS A 442 27.29 -1.32 -9.20
N LYS A 443 28.44 -1.93 -8.88
CA LYS A 443 29.28 -1.48 -7.77
C LYS A 443 29.68 -0.01 -7.92
N ASP A 444 29.83 0.67 -6.79
CA ASP A 444 30.25 2.08 -6.70
C ASP A 444 29.25 3.08 -7.32
N SER A 445 28.01 2.63 -7.62
CA SER A 445 26.91 3.49 -8.03
C SER A 445 26.19 4.13 -6.82
N LEU A 446 25.34 5.13 -7.07
CA LEU A 446 24.47 5.71 -6.05
C LEU A 446 23.52 4.63 -5.50
N ALA A 447 22.92 3.82 -6.39
CA ALA A 447 22.06 2.71 -6.00
C ALA A 447 22.78 1.72 -5.08
N HIS A 448 24.04 1.33 -5.43
CA HIS A 448 24.83 0.44 -4.57
C HIS A 448 25.10 1.03 -3.19
N THR A 449 25.40 2.33 -3.13
CA THR A 449 25.58 3.04 -1.84
C THR A 449 24.32 3.03 -1.01
N ILE A 450 23.13 3.13 -1.63
CA ILE A 450 21.84 3.19 -0.95
C ILE A 450 21.39 1.80 -0.45
N TYR A 451 21.47 0.77 -1.29
CA TYR A 451 21.04 -0.59 -0.94
C TYR A 451 22.05 -1.33 -0.07
N GLY A 452 23.35 -1.04 -0.23
CA GLY A 452 24.45 -1.73 0.46
C GLY A 452 24.72 -3.15 -0.04
N GLU A 453 24.09 -3.57 -1.14
CA GLU A 453 24.18 -4.90 -1.73
C GLU A 453 24.07 -4.82 -3.25
N THR A 454 24.63 -5.84 -3.94
CA THR A 454 24.65 -5.88 -5.41
C THR A 454 23.46 -6.62 -6.02
N ASN A 455 22.76 -7.42 -5.25
CA ASN A 455 21.60 -8.18 -5.72
C ASN A 455 20.39 -7.85 -4.87
N ILE A 456 19.41 -7.25 -5.50
CA ILE A 456 18.12 -6.91 -4.87
C ILE A 456 16.98 -7.58 -5.63
N THR A 457 15.82 -7.55 -5.01
CA THR A 457 14.58 -8.02 -5.64
C THR A 457 13.51 -6.98 -5.38
N GLU A 458 12.86 -6.50 -6.45
CA GLU A 458 11.87 -5.44 -6.36
C GLU A 458 10.62 -5.75 -7.19
N ARG A 459 9.47 -5.15 -6.83
CA ARG A 459 8.19 -5.40 -7.50
C ARG A 459 7.98 -4.48 -8.69
N HIS A 460 7.43 -5.03 -9.77
CA HIS A 460 7.18 -4.37 -11.04
C HIS A 460 5.69 -4.33 -11.37
N ARG A 461 5.32 -3.28 -12.13
CA ARG A 461 4.00 -3.13 -12.74
C ARG A 461 4.11 -2.25 -14.00
N HIS A 462 4.63 -2.80 -15.10
CA HIS A 462 4.83 -2.03 -16.35
C HIS A 462 4.82 -2.91 -17.60
N ARG A 463 4.64 -2.28 -18.78
CA ARG A 463 4.72 -2.89 -20.12
C ARG A 463 5.85 -2.32 -20.96
N TYR A 464 6.25 -1.09 -20.68
CA TYR A 464 7.25 -0.35 -21.43
C TYR A 464 8.50 -0.19 -20.58
N GLU A 465 9.65 -0.14 -21.26
CA GLU A 465 10.94 -0.10 -20.60
C GLU A 465 11.98 0.62 -21.46
N PHE A 466 13.15 0.88 -20.88
CA PHE A 466 14.27 1.50 -21.56
C PHE A 466 14.71 0.67 -22.77
N ASN A 467 14.96 1.35 -23.91
CA ASN A 467 15.46 0.72 -25.12
C ASN A 467 17.00 0.68 -25.12
N ASP A 468 17.55 -0.50 -24.94
CA ASP A 468 19.00 -0.76 -24.83
C ASP A 468 19.82 -0.26 -26.03
N GLN A 469 19.21 -0.04 -27.21
CA GLN A 469 19.90 0.51 -28.38
C GLN A 469 20.49 1.90 -28.15
N TYR A 470 19.97 2.63 -27.17
CA TYR A 470 20.43 3.97 -26.81
C TYR A 470 21.41 3.99 -25.64
N LEU A 471 21.68 2.85 -24.97
CA LEU A 471 22.41 2.82 -23.70
C LEU A 471 23.79 3.48 -23.79
N ASP A 472 24.58 3.14 -24.79
CA ASP A 472 25.93 3.70 -24.99
C ASP A 472 25.90 5.24 -25.12
N GLN A 473 24.86 5.78 -25.78
CA GLN A 473 24.70 7.23 -25.94
C GLN A 473 24.38 7.89 -24.59
N PHE A 474 23.52 7.26 -23.77
CA PHE A 474 23.19 7.76 -22.45
C PHE A 474 24.40 7.74 -21.51
N GLU A 475 25.13 6.62 -21.42
CA GLU A 475 26.29 6.47 -20.55
C GLU A 475 27.42 7.41 -20.93
N SER A 476 27.70 7.57 -22.25
CA SER A 476 28.71 8.51 -22.75
C SER A 476 28.39 9.98 -22.43
N ASN A 477 27.14 10.32 -22.16
CA ASN A 477 26.70 11.67 -21.84
C ASN A 477 26.33 11.86 -20.36
N GLY A 478 26.57 10.85 -19.50
CA GLY A 478 26.54 11.00 -18.05
C GLY A 478 25.27 10.50 -17.34
N MET A 479 24.33 9.84 -18.03
CA MET A 479 23.26 9.07 -17.39
C MET A 479 23.57 7.58 -17.55
N ILE A 480 23.76 6.87 -16.45
CA ILE A 480 24.21 5.48 -16.45
C ILE A 480 23.12 4.52 -16.03
N ALA A 481 23.13 3.30 -16.60
CA ALA A 481 22.34 2.19 -16.09
C ALA A 481 23.09 1.55 -14.91
N SER A 482 22.61 1.81 -13.70
CA SER A 482 23.22 1.30 -12.46
C SER A 482 22.55 0.05 -11.91
N GLY A 483 21.42 -0.37 -12.47
CA GLY A 483 20.76 -1.63 -12.14
C GLY A 483 20.18 -2.30 -13.37
N ARG A 484 20.38 -3.63 -13.47
CA ARG A 484 19.87 -4.44 -14.59
C ARG A 484 19.29 -5.76 -14.10
N ASN A 485 18.27 -6.24 -14.76
CA ASN A 485 17.79 -7.59 -14.52
C ASN A 485 18.83 -8.61 -15.06
N PRO A 486 19.33 -9.56 -14.26
CA PRO A 486 20.40 -10.47 -14.67
C PRO A 486 19.95 -11.50 -15.72
N GLU A 487 18.65 -11.78 -15.84
CA GLU A 487 18.12 -12.80 -16.76
C GLU A 487 17.77 -12.20 -18.12
N SER A 488 17.07 -11.06 -18.13
CA SER A 488 16.59 -10.40 -19.35
C SER A 488 17.52 -9.30 -19.85
N GLY A 489 18.45 -8.82 -19.03
CA GLY A 489 19.30 -7.68 -19.32
C GLY A 489 18.61 -6.32 -19.26
N LEU A 490 17.33 -6.25 -18.93
CA LEU A 490 16.55 -5.01 -18.90
C LEU A 490 17.09 -4.00 -17.88
N VAL A 491 17.09 -2.72 -18.26
CA VAL A 491 17.52 -1.64 -17.37
C VAL A 491 16.46 -1.37 -16.31
N GLU A 492 16.85 -1.48 -15.04
CA GLU A 492 16.00 -1.31 -13.88
C GLU A 492 16.23 0.01 -13.14
N ILE A 493 17.46 0.55 -13.22
CA ILE A 493 17.87 1.78 -12.52
C ILE A 493 18.68 2.66 -13.47
N MET A 494 18.27 3.93 -13.58
CA MET A 494 19.04 4.98 -14.26
C MET A 494 19.42 6.08 -13.26
N GLU A 495 20.68 6.54 -13.30
CA GLU A 495 21.14 7.61 -12.42
C GLU A 495 22.08 8.59 -13.13
N ILE A 496 22.18 9.83 -12.61
CA ILE A 496 23.15 10.84 -13.04
C ILE A 496 24.15 11.04 -11.90
N PRO A 497 25.35 10.42 -11.95
CA PRO A 497 26.32 10.47 -10.85
C PRO A 497 26.84 11.89 -10.52
N SER A 498 26.85 12.78 -11.51
CA SER A 498 27.29 14.18 -11.30
C SER A 498 26.25 15.06 -10.59
N HIS A 499 25.01 14.59 -10.47
CA HIS A 499 23.94 15.30 -9.78
C HIS A 499 23.93 14.93 -8.29
N PRO A 500 23.60 15.88 -7.37
CA PRO A 500 23.57 15.59 -5.92
C PRO A 500 22.72 14.39 -5.51
N PHE A 501 21.60 14.17 -6.16
CA PHE A 501 20.75 13.00 -6.03
C PHE A 501 19.79 12.94 -7.23
N PHE A 502 20.05 12.07 -8.19
CA PHE A 502 19.17 11.85 -9.34
C PHE A 502 19.11 10.37 -9.66
N ILE A 503 17.98 9.76 -9.38
CA ILE A 503 17.75 8.33 -9.59
C ILE A 503 16.33 8.08 -10.11
N GLY A 504 16.22 7.23 -11.11
CA GLY A 504 14.98 6.68 -11.63
C GLY A 504 15.01 5.16 -11.58
N VAL A 505 13.89 4.55 -11.18
CA VAL A 505 13.73 3.10 -11.11
C VAL A 505 12.52 2.63 -11.88
N GLN A 506 12.62 1.49 -12.60
CA GLN A 506 11.49 0.93 -13.36
C GLN A 506 10.52 0.18 -12.46
N TYR A 507 11.00 -0.34 -11.35
CA TYR A 507 10.22 -1.02 -10.31
C TYR A 507 9.56 -0.05 -9.33
N HIS A 508 8.80 -0.60 -8.37
CA HIS A 508 7.99 0.11 -7.39
C HIS A 508 8.50 -0.14 -5.95
N PRO A 509 9.55 0.57 -5.48
CA PRO A 509 10.11 0.35 -4.14
C PRO A 509 9.14 0.71 -3.01
N GLU A 510 8.13 1.55 -3.30
CA GLU A 510 7.07 1.90 -2.34
C GLU A 510 6.26 0.68 -1.89
N LEU A 511 6.14 -0.35 -2.73
CA LEU A 511 5.38 -1.56 -2.42
C LEU A 511 6.07 -2.47 -1.39
N LYS A 512 7.37 -2.27 -1.14
CA LYS A 512 8.15 -3.06 -0.16
C LYS A 512 8.50 -2.28 1.11
N SER A 513 8.11 -1.00 1.19
CA SER A 513 8.37 -0.17 2.36
C SER A 513 7.49 -0.54 3.55
N THR A 514 8.08 -0.87 4.68
CA THR A 514 7.36 -1.18 5.92
C THR A 514 7.87 -0.35 7.09
N VAL A 515 7.15 -0.39 8.23
CA VAL A 515 7.56 0.29 9.46
C VAL A 515 8.94 -0.19 9.95
N GLU A 516 9.22 -1.50 9.87
CA GLU A 516 10.47 -2.08 10.35
C GLU A 516 11.58 -2.12 9.29
N LYS A 517 11.21 -2.04 8.01
CA LYS A 517 12.12 -2.04 6.86
C LYS A 517 11.69 -0.98 5.84
N PRO A 518 11.91 0.30 6.12
CA PRO A 518 11.64 1.37 5.16
C PRO A 518 12.44 1.18 3.88
N ALA A 519 11.81 1.46 2.72
CA ALA A 519 12.47 1.32 1.41
C ALA A 519 13.72 2.20 1.34
N PRO A 520 14.92 1.64 1.03
CA PRO A 520 16.19 2.36 1.07
C PRO A 520 16.23 3.60 0.19
N LEU A 521 15.64 3.54 -1.01
CA LEU A 521 15.58 4.67 -1.94
C LEU A 521 14.79 5.85 -1.37
N PHE A 522 13.66 5.60 -0.70
CA PHE A 522 12.89 6.66 -0.04
C PHE A 522 13.67 7.27 1.13
N VAL A 523 14.34 6.44 1.93
CA VAL A 523 15.18 6.93 3.04
C VAL A 523 16.30 7.83 2.52
N ALA A 524 17.00 7.42 1.47
CA ALA A 524 18.09 8.18 0.85
C ALA A 524 17.57 9.46 0.20
N PHE A 525 16.44 9.42 -0.51
CA PHE A 525 15.82 10.59 -1.13
C PHE A 525 15.43 11.65 -0.10
N ILE A 526 14.79 11.26 1.01
CA ILE A 526 14.45 12.20 2.09
C ILE A 526 15.71 12.72 2.79
N GLY A 527 16.75 11.90 2.93
CA GLY A 527 18.06 12.34 3.42
C GLY A 527 18.71 13.39 2.50
N ALA A 528 18.63 13.20 1.18
CA ALA A 528 19.11 14.18 0.20
C ALA A 528 18.28 15.47 0.24
N ALA A 529 16.96 15.39 0.34
CA ALA A 529 16.07 16.55 0.49
C ALA A 529 16.38 17.34 1.76
N LYS A 530 16.62 16.65 2.87
CA LYS A 530 17.05 17.28 4.14
C LYS A 530 18.36 18.06 3.96
N LYS A 531 19.36 17.43 3.36
CA LYS A 531 20.66 18.08 3.08
C LYS A 531 20.50 19.29 2.17
N TYR A 532 19.68 19.19 1.13
CA TYR A 532 19.40 20.31 0.22
C TYR A 532 18.73 21.48 0.96
N ASN A 533 17.75 21.21 1.81
CA ASN A 533 17.08 22.23 2.64
C ASN A 533 18.07 22.95 3.59
N GLU A 534 18.96 22.20 4.24
CA GLU A 534 20.00 22.76 5.13
C GLU A 534 20.96 23.69 4.37
N LEU A 535 21.38 23.33 3.15
CA LEU A 535 22.24 24.15 2.30
C LEU A 535 21.53 25.45 1.85
N LYS A 536 20.25 25.39 1.46
CA LYS A 536 19.44 26.58 1.16
C LYS A 536 19.37 27.52 2.36
N GLY A 537 19.10 27.01 3.54
CA GLY A 537 19.02 27.79 4.77
C GLY A 537 20.35 28.46 5.16
N ALA A 538 21.48 27.79 4.93
CA ALA A 538 22.80 28.34 5.17
C ALA A 538 23.13 29.49 4.20
N THR A 539 22.74 29.36 2.92
CA THR A 539 22.97 30.40 1.90
C THR A 539 22.14 31.65 2.19
N VAL A 540 20.87 31.52 2.60
CA VAL A 540 20.02 32.66 2.98
C VAL A 540 20.59 33.40 4.19
N LYS A 541 21.03 32.68 5.22
CA LYS A 541 21.66 33.30 6.40
C LYS A 541 22.94 34.08 6.04
N LYS A 542 23.77 33.53 5.15
CA LYS A 542 25.00 34.20 4.70
C LYS A 542 24.70 35.47 3.91
N ASN A 543 23.68 35.44 3.03
CA ASN A 543 23.28 36.61 2.26
C ASN A 543 22.70 37.73 3.16
N ASN A 544 21.86 37.38 4.14
CA ASN A 544 21.33 38.37 5.10
C ASN A 544 22.42 39.00 5.95
N LEU A 545 23.45 38.25 6.36
CA LEU A 545 24.60 38.78 7.10
C LEU A 545 25.48 39.74 6.26
N ILE A 546 25.46 39.57 4.92
CA ILE A 546 26.17 40.48 4.00
C ILE A 546 25.38 41.79 3.80
N VAL A 547 24.06 41.69 3.72
CA VAL A 547 23.15 42.84 3.57
C VAL A 547 23.14 43.73 4.84
N GLU A 548 23.26 43.14 6.04
CA GLU A 548 23.32 43.89 7.31
C GLU A 548 24.70 44.56 7.56
N LYS A 549 25.73 44.19 6.77
CA LYS A 549 27.09 44.77 6.89
C LYS A 549 27.41 45.83 5.84
N ASN A 550 26.53 46.08 4.89
CA ASN A 550 26.59 47.17 3.90
C ASN A 550 25.50 48.22 4.21
#